data_3b132eaca6e13bc75cc5b6a9a85fed28
#
_entry.id   3b132eaca6e13bc75cc5b6a9a85fed28
#
_cell.length_a   1.000
_cell.length_b   1.000
_cell.length_c   1.000
_cell.angle_alpha   90.00
_cell.angle_beta   90.00
_cell.angle_gamma   90.00
#
_symmetry.space_group_name_H-M   'P 1'
#
loop_
_entity.id
_entity.type
_entity.pdbx_description
1 polymer ?
#
loop_
_entity_poly.entity_id
_entity_poly.type
_entity_poly.pdbx_seq_one_letter_code
_entity_poly.pdbx_strand_id
1 'polypeptide(L)'
;FGGGAYDAVSSASILGHVQSALDAGQLMPDILAGITTLHDQFYGLIPGSLGETSAMLLLLGGLGLVGLRIITVVTPLAVLGSLLALSGIAYLLDPAHFPPPWMQISTGSVMLCAFFIATDYVTSPVTGMGKAIYGIGIGTLIFVIRTWGAFPEGVAFAVLLMNGCTPLIDTYVRPRIFGRTRAGTPIATQATGRRQCTRAHQRRKKSGRQERL
;
A
#
# COMPACT_ATOMS: atom_id res chain seq x y z
N PHE A 1 -31.09 11.60 -0.66
CA PHE A 1 -31.90 10.49 -1.12
C PHE A 1 -33.27 11.06 -1.49
N GLY A 2 -33.46 11.45 -2.77
CA GLY A 2 -34.77 11.83 -3.29
C GLY A 2 -35.65 10.59 -3.36
N GLY A 3 -36.80 10.63 -2.70
CA GLY A 3 -37.79 9.55 -2.68
C GLY A 3 -38.40 9.31 -4.05
N GLY A 4 -37.72 8.60 -4.88
CA GLY A 4 -38.23 8.03 -6.13
C GLY A 4 -38.42 6.53 -5.92
N ALA A 5 -39.49 5.98 -6.47
CA ALA A 5 -39.91 4.59 -6.40
C ALA A 5 -38.97 3.65 -7.22
N TYR A 6 -37.66 3.76 -7.04
CA TYR A 6 -36.65 2.90 -7.70
C TYR A 6 -35.93 2.05 -6.65
N ASP A 7 -35.95 0.77 -6.86
CA ASP A 7 -35.33 -0.23 -5.97
C ASP A 7 -33.80 -0.21 -6.02
N ALA A 8 -33.20 0.35 -7.09
CA ALA A 8 -31.78 0.59 -7.21
C ALA A 8 -31.51 1.79 -8.14
N VAL A 9 -30.74 2.76 -7.66
CA VAL A 9 -30.22 3.86 -8.47
C VAL A 9 -28.76 3.58 -8.80
N SER A 10 -28.48 3.19 -10.03
CA SER A 10 -27.10 3.15 -10.55
C SER A 10 -26.75 4.55 -11.01
N SER A 11 -25.90 5.25 -10.27
CA SER A 11 -25.35 6.53 -10.71
C SER A 11 -23.84 6.37 -10.97
N ALA A 12 -23.34 7.16 -11.94
CA ALA A 12 -21.91 7.21 -12.20
C ALA A 12 -21.16 7.66 -10.93
N SER A 13 -20.02 7.04 -10.63
CA SER A 13 -19.16 7.50 -9.55
C SER A 13 -18.73 8.95 -9.80
N ILE A 14 -18.41 9.70 -8.73
CA ILE A 14 -17.94 11.09 -8.87
C ILE A 14 -16.74 11.18 -9.83
N LEU A 15 -15.84 10.22 -9.77
CA LEU A 15 -14.69 10.15 -10.67
C LEU A 15 -15.11 9.96 -12.13
N GLY A 16 -16.10 9.10 -12.40
CA GLY A 16 -16.65 8.93 -13.73
C GLY A 16 -17.32 10.19 -14.27
N HIS A 17 -18.01 10.92 -13.40
CA HIS A 17 -18.62 12.20 -13.76
C HIS A 17 -17.56 13.28 -14.08
N VAL A 18 -16.52 13.37 -13.27
CA VAL A 18 -15.38 14.29 -13.49
C VAL A 18 -14.68 13.96 -14.81
N GLN A 19 -14.41 12.70 -15.07
CA GLN A 19 -13.73 12.28 -16.29
C GLN A 19 -14.57 12.59 -17.53
N SER A 20 -15.86 12.27 -17.51
CA SER A 20 -16.76 12.59 -18.64
C SER A 20 -16.93 14.10 -18.88
N ALA A 21 -16.90 14.91 -17.83
CA ALA A 21 -16.97 16.36 -17.93
C ALA A 21 -15.67 16.97 -18.49
N LEU A 22 -14.51 16.42 -18.10
CA LEU A 22 -13.21 16.81 -18.68
C LEU A 22 -13.12 16.42 -20.16
N ASP A 23 -13.58 15.23 -20.53
CA ASP A 23 -13.65 14.77 -21.93
C ASP A 23 -14.58 15.65 -22.77
N ALA A 24 -15.62 16.24 -22.16
CA ALA A 24 -16.50 17.21 -22.78
C ALA A 24 -15.87 18.64 -22.87
N GLY A 25 -14.63 18.83 -22.42
CA GLY A 25 -13.91 20.10 -22.49
C GLY A 25 -14.28 21.09 -21.37
N GLN A 26 -14.90 20.65 -20.29
CA GLN A 26 -15.15 21.50 -19.12
C GLN A 26 -13.87 21.64 -18.28
N LEU A 27 -13.69 22.81 -17.67
CA LEU A 27 -12.55 23.07 -16.80
C LEU A 27 -12.81 22.58 -15.36
N MET A 28 -11.77 22.14 -14.66
CA MET A 28 -11.88 21.64 -13.27
C MET A 28 -12.60 22.58 -12.31
N PRO A 29 -12.37 23.91 -12.30
CA PRO A 29 -13.07 24.82 -11.40
C PRO A 29 -14.60 24.79 -11.58
N ASP A 30 -15.08 24.70 -12.81
CA ASP A 30 -16.52 24.64 -13.12
C ASP A 30 -17.14 23.32 -12.69
N ILE A 31 -16.40 22.22 -12.88
CA ILE A 31 -16.81 20.88 -12.44
C ILE A 31 -16.90 20.82 -10.91
N LEU A 32 -15.90 21.37 -10.22
CA LEU A 32 -15.87 21.39 -8.74
C LEU A 32 -16.99 22.24 -8.14
N ALA A 33 -17.44 23.30 -8.80
CA ALA A 33 -18.57 24.10 -8.37
C ALA A 33 -19.90 23.35 -8.42
N GLY A 34 -20.03 22.35 -9.30
CA GLY A 34 -21.21 21.50 -9.44
C GLY A 34 -21.17 20.20 -8.62
N ILE A 35 -20.03 19.84 -8.05
CA ILE A 35 -19.87 18.60 -7.28
C ILE A 35 -20.10 18.88 -5.79
N THR A 36 -20.69 17.90 -5.11
CA THR A 36 -20.91 17.85 -3.66
C THR A 36 -19.66 18.22 -2.86
N THR A 37 -19.87 18.92 -1.76
CA THR A 37 -18.83 19.43 -0.87
C THR A 37 -17.90 18.32 -0.38
N LEU A 38 -16.61 18.62 -0.13
CA LEU A 38 -15.62 17.73 0.47
C LEU A 38 -16.14 17.00 1.72
N HIS A 39 -16.98 17.70 2.48
CA HIS A 39 -17.67 17.17 3.65
C HIS A 39 -18.56 15.97 3.31
N ASP A 40 -19.36 16.07 2.26
CA ASP A 40 -20.31 15.00 1.87
C ASP A 40 -19.55 13.76 1.36
N GLN A 41 -18.43 13.96 0.66
CA GLN A 41 -17.55 12.89 0.22
C GLN A 41 -16.90 12.17 1.39
N PHE A 42 -16.42 12.93 2.39
CA PHE A 42 -15.75 12.37 3.55
C PHE A 42 -16.70 11.56 4.43
N TYR A 43 -17.92 12.04 4.64
CA TYR A 43 -18.94 11.36 5.44
C TYR A 43 -19.70 10.26 4.65
N GLY A 44 -19.58 10.22 3.35
CA GLY A 44 -20.23 9.19 2.51
C GLY A 44 -21.69 9.48 2.19
N LEU A 45 -22.07 10.75 2.13
CA LEU A 45 -23.42 11.21 1.73
C LEU A 45 -23.56 11.27 0.18
N ILE A 46 -22.68 10.63 -0.53
CA ILE A 46 -22.60 10.61 -1.99
C ILE A 46 -22.92 9.22 -2.53
N PRO A 47 -23.49 9.11 -3.74
CA PRO A 47 -23.64 7.83 -4.40
C PRO A 47 -22.25 7.24 -4.75
N GLY A 48 -22.05 5.98 -4.39
CA GLY A 48 -20.80 5.26 -4.62
C GLY A 48 -20.98 3.75 -4.50
N SER A 49 -19.92 2.99 -4.79
CA SER A 49 -19.91 1.54 -4.65
C SER A 49 -20.05 1.09 -3.21
N LEU A 50 -20.59 -0.10 -3.02
CA LEU A 50 -20.80 -0.69 -1.71
C LEU A 50 -19.48 -0.85 -0.96
N GLY A 51 -19.35 -0.23 0.23
CA GLY A 51 -18.13 -0.29 1.05
C GLY A 51 -17.10 0.82 0.80
N GLU A 52 -17.32 1.71 -0.19
CA GLU A 52 -16.40 2.80 -0.54
C GLU A 52 -16.95 4.19 -0.20
N THR A 53 -18.22 4.27 0.20
CA THR A 53 -18.96 5.52 0.33
C THR A 53 -18.40 6.45 1.39
N SER A 54 -17.90 5.94 2.52
CA SER A 54 -17.40 6.76 3.62
C SER A 54 -15.88 6.62 3.82
N ALA A 55 -15.13 7.60 3.33
CA ALA A 55 -13.68 7.68 3.55
C ALA A 55 -13.33 7.77 5.05
N MET A 56 -14.17 8.43 5.85
CA MET A 56 -13.97 8.56 7.29
C MET A 56 -14.03 7.21 8.01
N LEU A 57 -15.03 6.37 7.73
CA LEU A 57 -15.16 5.05 8.37
C LEU A 57 -14.02 4.12 7.96
N LEU A 58 -13.59 4.16 6.69
CA LEU A 58 -12.44 3.40 6.21
C LEU A 58 -11.14 3.84 6.88
N LEU A 59 -10.95 5.16 7.06
CA LEU A 59 -9.80 5.70 7.78
C LEU A 59 -9.80 5.27 9.25
N LEU A 60 -10.94 5.37 9.94
CA LEU A 60 -11.06 4.95 11.35
C LEU A 60 -10.81 3.45 11.50
N GLY A 61 -11.39 2.62 10.63
CA GLY A 61 -11.15 1.19 10.61
C GLY A 61 -9.68 0.84 10.34
N GLY A 62 -9.07 1.49 9.35
CA GLY A 62 -7.67 1.33 9.01
C GLY A 62 -6.72 1.76 10.14
N LEU A 63 -6.97 2.91 10.77
CA LEU A 63 -6.21 3.36 11.94
C LEU A 63 -6.38 2.42 13.13
N GLY A 64 -7.58 1.86 13.33
CA GLY A 64 -7.83 0.82 14.32
C GLY A 64 -6.96 -0.41 14.10
N LEU A 65 -6.86 -0.92 12.87
CA LEU A 65 -6.01 -2.05 12.52
C LEU A 65 -4.52 -1.76 12.71
N VAL A 66 -4.08 -0.53 12.40
CA VAL A 66 -2.71 -0.06 12.68
C VAL A 66 -2.45 0.01 14.19
N GLY A 67 -3.39 0.57 14.96
CA GLY A 67 -3.28 0.69 16.42
C GLY A 67 -3.21 -0.67 17.13
N LEU A 68 -3.97 -1.65 16.64
CA LEU A 68 -3.92 -3.05 17.08
C LEU A 68 -2.67 -3.80 16.56
N ARG A 69 -1.81 -3.13 15.78
CA ARG A 69 -0.62 -3.73 15.16
C ARG A 69 -0.92 -4.95 14.26
N ILE A 70 -2.12 -5.02 13.74
CA ILE A 70 -2.52 -6.07 12.79
C ILE A 70 -1.87 -5.80 11.44
N ILE A 71 -1.84 -4.53 10.99
CA ILE A 71 -1.22 -4.12 9.73
C ILE A 71 -0.02 -3.21 9.95
N THR A 72 0.93 -3.24 9.02
CA THR A 72 2.09 -2.34 9.02
C THR A 72 1.72 -0.99 8.40
N VAL A 73 2.14 0.11 9.03
CA VAL A 73 1.89 1.48 8.58
C VAL A 73 2.54 1.79 7.23
N VAL A 74 3.60 1.04 6.87
CA VAL A 74 4.42 1.30 5.69
C VAL A 74 3.62 1.24 4.39
N THR A 75 2.78 0.21 4.22
CA THR A 75 1.99 0.02 3.00
C THR A 75 0.96 1.13 2.78
N PRO A 76 0.06 1.45 3.74
CA PRO A 76 -0.88 2.55 3.59
C PRO A 76 -0.22 3.89 3.32
N LEU A 77 0.86 4.21 4.07
CA LEU A 77 1.59 5.45 3.86
C LEU A 77 2.27 5.50 2.49
N ALA A 78 2.80 4.40 1.99
CA ALA A 78 3.42 4.35 0.68
C ALA A 78 2.39 4.54 -0.45
N VAL A 79 1.22 3.91 -0.36
CA VAL A 79 0.12 4.06 -1.34
C VAL A 79 -0.41 5.48 -1.35
N LEU A 80 -0.85 5.98 -0.20
CA LEU A 80 -1.43 7.31 -0.09
C LEU A 80 -0.40 8.41 -0.38
N GLY A 81 0.83 8.25 0.13
CA GLY A 81 1.91 9.20 -0.08
C GLY A 81 2.33 9.32 -1.53
N SER A 82 2.47 8.22 -2.26
CA SER A 82 2.81 8.26 -3.69
C SER A 82 1.68 8.85 -4.54
N LEU A 83 0.43 8.50 -4.24
CA LEU A 83 -0.71 9.08 -4.93
C LEU A 83 -0.83 10.59 -4.67
N LEU A 84 -0.68 11.02 -3.39
CA LEU A 84 -0.66 12.45 -3.03
C LEU A 84 0.46 13.22 -3.70
N ALA A 85 1.66 12.66 -3.72
CA ALA A 85 2.82 13.30 -4.31
C ALA A 85 2.62 13.51 -5.82
N LEU A 86 2.20 12.48 -6.54
CA LEU A 86 1.99 12.54 -7.99
C LEU A 86 0.81 13.44 -8.35
N SER A 87 -0.34 13.30 -7.67
CA SER A 87 -1.50 14.16 -7.91
C SER A 87 -1.23 15.61 -7.50
N GLY A 88 -0.45 15.83 -6.44
CA GLY A 88 -0.02 17.16 -6.02
C GLY A 88 0.88 17.85 -7.05
N ILE A 89 1.86 17.13 -7.59
CA ILE A 89 2.74 17.65 -8.65
C ILE A 89 1.91 17.96 -9.90
N ALA A 90 1.03 17.05 -10.33
CA ALA A 90 0.18 17.27 -11.50
C ALA A 90 -0.73 18.48 -11.32
N TYR A 91 -1.36 18.63 -10.16
CA TYR A 91 -2.21 19.78 -9.85
C TYR A 91 -1.43 21.11 -9.82
N LEU A 92 -0.18 21.12 -9.32
CA LEU A 92 0.67 22.32 -9.33
C LEU A 92 1.11 22.73 -10.72
N LEU A 93 1.24 21.78 -11.65
CA LEU A 93 1.61 22.03 -13.03
C LEU A 93 0.44 22.59 -13.85
N ASP A 94 -0.75 22.02 -13.67
CA ASP A 94 -1.95 22.42 -14.40
C ASP A 94 -3.23 22.21 -13.56
N PRO A 95 -3.63 23.21 -12.76
CA PRO A 95 -4.83 23.13 -11.94
C PRO A 95 -6.15 23.07 -12.74
N ALA A 96 -6.09 23.42 -14.03
CA ALA A 96 -7.30 23.47 -14.88
C ALA A 96 -7.75 22.07 -15.36
N HIS A 97 -6.78 21.14 -15.50
CA HIS A 97 -7.06 19.81 -16.06
C HIS A 97 -6.93 18.68 -15.04
N PHE A 98 -6.18 18.87 -13.94
CA PHE A 98 -6.01 17.82 -12.94
C PHE A 98 -6.86 18.05 -11.71
N PRO A 99 -7.51 16.98 -11.20
CA PRO A 99 -8.30 17.06 -9.97
C PRO A 99 -7.38 17.30 -8.75
N PRO A 100 -7.89 18.03 -7.74
CA PRO A 100 -7.11 18.32 -6.54
C PRO A 100 -6.75 17.03 -5.79
N PRO A 101 -5.57 16.98 -5.12
CA PRO A 101 -5.03 15.77 -4.48
C PRO A 101 -5.96 15.15 -3.43
N TRP A 102 -6.68 15.99 -2.68
CA TRP A 102 -7.63 15.53 -1.68
C TRP A 102 -8.78 14.73 -2.29
N MET A 103 -9.24 15.11 -3.47
CA MET A 103 -10.30 14.42 -4.20
C MET A 103 -9.83 13.03 -4.65
N GLN A 104 -8.58 12.90 -5.08
CA GLN A 104 -8.00 11.62 -5.49
C GLN A 104 -7.96 10.58 -4.36
N ILE A 105 -7.85 11.03 -3.12
CA ILE A 105 -7.81 10.14 -1.95
C ILE A 105 -9.20 9.86 -1.39
N SER A 106 -10.06 10.90 -1.32
CA SER A 106 -11.38 10.77 -0.70
C SER A 106 -12.40 10.05 -1.58
N THR A 107 -12.14 9.94 -2.89
CA THR A 107 -13.05 9.32 -3.85
C THR A 107 -12.59 7.94 -4.30
N GLY A 108 -13.57 7.06 -4.48
CA GLY A 108 -13.34 5.69 -4.93
C GLY A 108 -12.66 4.80 -3.90
N SER A 109 -12.23 3.65 -4.35
CA SER A 109 -11.69 2.54 -3.53
C SER A 109 -10.28 2.75 -3.00
N VAL A 110 -9.67 3.95 -3.11
CA VAL A 110 -8.29 4.18 -2.69
C VAL A 110 -8.09 3.97 -1.20
N MET A 111 -8.99 4.48 -0.36
CA MET A 111 -8.91 4.27 1.10
C MET A 111 -9.08 2.80 1.46
N LEU A 112 -10.03 2.13 0.84
CA LEU A 112 -10.24 0.69 1.00
C LEU A 112 -8.98 -0.09 0.56
N CYS A 113 -8.42 0.27 -0.59
CA CYS A 113 -7.19 -0.34 -1.11
C CYS A 113 -6.02 -0.16 -0.14
N ALA A 114 -5.74 1.07 0.30
CA ALA A 114 -4.57 1.38 1.10
C ALA A 114 -4.55 0.65 2.45
N PHE A 115 -5.69 0.55 3.13
CA PHE A 115 -5.77 -0.01 4.48
C PHE A 115 -6.16 -1.49 4.54
N PHE A 116 -6.92 -1.99 3.56
CA PHE A 116 -7.49 -3.34 3.64
C PHE A 116 -6.95 -4.27 2.54
N ILE A 117 -6.90 -3.81 1.28
CA ILE A 117 -6.51 -4.67 0.17
C ILE A 117 -4.99 -4.80 0.06
N ALA A 118 -4.26 -3.67 0.02
CA ALA A 118 -2.80 -3.67 -0.14
C ALA A 118 -2.03 -4.15 1.09
N THR A 119 -2.71 -4.30 2.23
CA THR A 119 -2.12 -4.80 3.48
C THR A 119 -2.35 -6.29 3.70
N ASP A 120 -2.93 -6.99 2.74
CA ASP A 120 -3.14 -8.44 2.80
C ASP A 120 -1.80 -9.18 2.96
N TYR A 121 -1.74 -10.11 3.92
CA TYR A 121 -0.53 -10.87 4.25
C TYR A 121 -0.12 -11.87 3.15
N VAL A 122 -1.08 -12.30 2.33
CA VAL A 122 -0.84 -13.35 1.33
C VAL A 122 -0.19 -12.76 0.07
N THR A 123 -0.62 -11.57 -0.34
CA THR A 123 -0.24 -10.96 -1.61
C THR A 123 0.82 -9.87 -1.47
N SER A 124 1.00 -9.30 -0.26
CA SER A 124 1.98 -8.24 -0.03
C SER A 124 3.39 -8.79 0.22
N PRO A 125 4.46 -8.04 -0.15
CA PRO A 125 5.83 -8.42 0.12
C PRO A 125 6.13 -8.61 1.60
N VAL A 126 7.07 -9.52 1.91
CA VAL A 126 7.43 -9.85 3.31
C VAL A 126 8.28 -8.77 3.96
N THR A 127 9.15 -8.08 3.20
CA THR A 127 10.10 -7.09 3.73
C THR A 127 9.48 -5.69 3.84
N GLY A 128 9.90 -4.91 4.84
CA GLY A 128 9.43 -3.52 4.98
C GLY A 128 9.75 -2.64 3.77
N MET A 129 10.94 -2.82 3.18
CA MET A 129 11.34 -2.12 1.95
C MET A 129 10.51 -2.60 0.75
N GLY A 130 10.25 -3.92 0.66
CA GLY A 130 9.37 -4.49 -0.37
C GLY A 130 7.96 -3.91 -0.28
N LYS A 131 7.40 -3.78 0.93
CA LYS A 131 6.10 -3.15 1.18
C LYS A 131 6.05 -1.69 0.74
N ALA A 132 7.14 -0.94 0.96
CA ALA A 132 7.24 0.44 0.49
C ALA A 132 7.24 0.52 -1.05
N ILE A 133 8.06 -0.29 -1.72
CA ILE A 133 8.12 -0.35 -3.20
C ILE A 133 6.76 -0.77 -3.76
N TYR A 134 6.14 -1.79 -3.18
CA TYR A 134 4.83 -2.28 -3.56
C TYR A 134 3.75 -1.20 -3.42
N GLY A 135 3.71 -0.48 -2.29
CA GLY A 135 2.76 0.60 -2.05
C GLY A 135 2.97 1.79 -2.99
N ILE A 136 4.22 2.19 -3.24
CA ILE A 136 4.55 3.25 -4.20
C ILE A 136 4.11 2.83 -5.61
N GLY A 137 4.34 1.58 -6.00
CA GLY A 137 3.90 1.04 -7.27
C GLY A 137 2.39 1.10 -7.45
N ILE A 138 1.61 0.69 -6.43
CA ILE A 138 0.14 0.77 -6.46
C ILE A 138 -0.32 2.22 -6.63
N GLY A 139 0.16 3.16 -5.79
CA GLY A 139 -0.25 4.55 -5.87
C GLY A 139 0.11 5.21 -7.20
N THR A 140 1.28 4.88 -7.75
CA THR A 140 1.70 5.36 -9.09
C THR A 140 0.78 4.82 -10.19
N LEU A 141 0.48 3.52 -10.16
CA LEU A 141 -0.41 2.91 -11.15
C LEU A 141 -1.84 3.47 -11.06
N ILE A 142 -2.36 3.67 -9.84
CA ILE A 142 -3.66 4.32 -9.66
C ILE A 142 -3.67 5.69 -10.29
N PHE A 143 -2.65 6.51 -10.03
CA PHE A 143 -2.54 7.84 -10.63
C PHE A 143 -2.51 7.78 -12.16
N VAL A 144 -1.68 6.91 -12.73
CA VAL A 144 -1.55 6.74 -14.19
C VAL A 144 -2.87 6.30 -14.83
N ILE A 145 -3.53 5.29 -14.25
CA ILE A 145 -4.78 4.76 -14.80
C ILE A 145 -5.91 5.79 -14.70
N ARG A 146 -6.00 6.53 -13.60
CA ARG A 146 -7.01 7.58 -13.42
C ARG A 146 -6.79 8.80 -14.33
N THR A 147 -5.53 9.10 -14.64
CA THR A 147 -5.20 10.29 -15.44
C THR A 147 -5.27 10.02 -16.95
N TRP A 148 -4.78 8.88 -17.40
CA TRP A 148 -4.67 8.54 -18.82
C TRP A 148 -5.48 7.31 -19.22
N GLY A 149 -6.04 6.59 -18.29
CA GLY A 149 -6.82 5.38 -18.57
C GLY A 149 -8.29 5.69 -18.89
N ALA A 150 -8.93 4.76 -19.57
CA ALA A 150 -10.36 4.82 -19.84
C ALA A 150 -11.24 4.46 -18.63
N PHE A 151 -10.64 4.04 -17.52
CA PHE A 151 -11.34 3.63 -16.32
C PHE A 151 -11.17 4.65 -15.20
N PRO A 152 -12.24 5.24 -14.66
CA PRO A 152 -12.17 6.21 -13.56
C PRO A 152 -11.68 5.57 -12.26
N GLU A 153 -11.89 4.26 -12.07
CA GLU A 153 -11.47 3.49 -10.89
C GLU A 153 -10.47 2.39 -11.27
N GLY A 154 -9.20 2.77 -11.42
CA GLY A 154 -8.12 1.84 -11.78
C GLY A 154 -7.51 1.05 -10.62
N VAL A 155 -8.08 1.14 -9.40
CA VAL A 155 -7.48 0.57 -8.18
C VAL A 155 -7.32 -0.94 -8.26
N ALA A 156 -8.35 -1.66 -8.72
CA ALA A 156 -8.32 -3.12 -8.84
C ALA A 156 -7.22 -3.59 -9.80
N PHE A 157 -7.07 -2.90 -10.94
CA PHE A 157 -6.01 -3.21 -11.92
C PHE A 157 -4.62 -2.93 -11.36
N ALA A 158 -4.45 -1.82 -10.64
CA ALA A 158 -3.18 -1.47 -10.01
C ALA A 158 -2.75 -2.53 -8.99
N VAL A 159 -3.66 -2.98 -8.14
CA VAL A 159 -3.40 -4.03 -7.15
C VAL A 159 -3.09 -5.36 -7.84
N LEU A 160 -3.86 -5.75 -8.85
CA LEU A 160 -3.64 -7.01 -9.57
C LEU A 160 -2.26 -7.05 -10.22
N LEU A 161 -1.86 -5.97 -10.90
CA LEU A 161 -0.54 -5.86 -11.52
C LEU A 161 0.58 -5.94 -10.47
N MET A 162 0.44 -5.21 -9.37
CA MET A 162 1.46 -5.21 -8.31
C MET A 162 1.53 -6.54 -7.55
N ASN A 163 0.40 -7.25 -7.39
CA ASN A 163 0.40 -8.61 -6.84
C ASN A 163 1.19 -9.57 -7.74
N GLY A 164 1.07 -9.44 -9.07
CA GLY A 164 1.90 -10.18 -10.01
C GLY A 164 3.39 -9.84 -9.91
N CYS A 165 3.74 -8.62 -9.52
CA CYS A 165 5.12 -8.17 -9.31
C CYS A 165 5.69 -8.54 -7.93
N THR A 166 4.87 -8.96 -6.97
CA THR A 166 5.32 -9.28 -5.59
C THR A 166 6.44 -10.33 -5.55
N PRO A 167 6.38 -11.46 -6.29
CA PRO A 167 7.48 -12.43 -6.30
C PRO A 167 8.80 -11.84 -6.81
N LEU A 168 8.72 -10.90 -7.76
CA LEU A 168 9.88 -10.19 -8.27
C LEU A 168 10.48 -9.28 -7.19
N ILE A 169 9.64 -8.51 -6.49
CA ILE A 169 10.07 -7.62 -5.40
C ILE A 169 10.76 -8.43 -4.30
N ASP A 170 10.19 -9.56 -3.87
CA ASP A 170 10.75 -10.41 -2.82
C ASP A 170 12.06 -11.10 -3.24
N THR A 171 12.26 -11.33 -4.53
CA THR A 171 13.52 -11.87 -5.06
C THR A 171 14.64 -10.84 -4.98
N TYR A 172 14.38 -9.58 -5.28
CA TYR A 172 15.38 -8.51 -5.24
C TYR A 172 15.57 -7.94 -3.82
N VAL A 173 14.49 -7.80 -3.05
CA VAL A 173 14.51 -7.26 -1.69
C VAL A 173 14.42 -8.39 -0.67
N ARG A 174 15.47 -9.20 -0.59
CA ARG A 174 15.50 -10.38 0.29
C ARG A 174 15.46 -9.99 1.77
N PRO A 175 14.69 -10.71 2.60
CA PRO A 175 14.72 -10.55 4.04
C PRO A 175 16.09 -10.98 4.59
N ARG A 176 16.45 -10.43 5.74
CA ARG A 176 17.70 -10.83 6.41
C ARG A 176 17.63 -12.30 6.82
N ILE A 177 18.65 -13.07 6.44
CA ILE A 177 18.75 -14.46 6.85
C ILE A 177 19.06 -14.51 8.33
N PHE A 178 18.25 -15.25 9.10
CA PHE A 178 18.48 -15.43 10.53
C PHE A 178 19.84 -16.09 10.78
N GLY A 179 20.59 -15.60 11.78
CA GLY A 179 21.92 -16.12 12.11
C GLY A 179 23.07 -15.58 11.26
N ARG A 180 22.85 -14.56 10.40
CA ARG A 180 23.92 -13.87 9.67
C ARG A 180 23.96 -12.37 10.01
N THR A 181 25.19 -11.83 10.05
CA THR A 181 25.42 -10.39 10.17
C THR A 181 25.02 -9.66 8.90
N ARG A 182 24.97 -8.32 8.94
CA ARG A 182 24.66 -7.47 7.77
C ARG A 182 25.64 -7.69 6.59
N ALA A 183 26.87 -8.15 6.89
CA ALA A 183 27.90 -8.47 5.92
C ALA A 183 27.83 -9.93 5.41
N GLY A 184 26.79 -10.69 5.75
CA GLY A 184 26.61 -12.07 5.30
C GLY A 184 27.42 -13.12 6.08
N THR A 185 28.23 -12.71 7.06
CA THR A 185 29.01 -13.62 7.91
C THR A 185 28.12 -14.31 8.94
N PRO A 186 28.27 -15.63 9.19
CA PRO A 186 27.50 -16.33 10.20
C PRO A 186 27.82 -15.75 11.59
N ILE A 187 26.79 -15.51 12.39
CA ILE A 187 26.98 -15.13 13.80
C ILE A 187 27.51 -16.35 14.52
N ALA A 188 28.70 -16.24 15.12
CA ALA A 188 29.30 -17.30 15.92
C ALA A 188 28.36 -17.64 17.09
N THR A 189 27.68 -18.76 17.01
CA THR A 189 26.84 -19.27 18.09
C THR A 189 27.77 -19.84 19.17
N GLN A 190 27.50 -19.59 20.45
CA GLN A 190 28.28 -20.12 21.60
C GLN A 190 28.47 -21.65 21.59
N ALA A 191 27.69 -22.37 20.78
CA ALA A 191 27.86 -23.79 20.54
C ALA A 191 29.23 -24.19 19.96
N THR A 192 29.91 -23.27 19.23
CA THR A 192 31.28 -23.51 18.72
C THR A 192 32.30 -23.51 19.84
N GLY A 193 32.09 -22.69 20.86
CA GLY A 193 32.98 -22.66 22.06
C GLY A 193 32.92 -23.96 22.87
N ARG A 194 31.76 -24.59 22.98
CA ARG A 194 31.64 -25.90 23.69
C ARG A 194 32.37 -27.03 22.96
N ARG A 195 32.30 -27.07 21.61
CA ARG A 195 33.00 -28.11 20.83
C ARG A 195 34.54 -27.93 20.86
N GLN A 196 35.02 -26.69 20.87
CA GLN A 196 36.44 -26.41 21.01
C GLN A 196 36.97 -26.79 22.41
N CYS A 197 36.21 -26.48 23.48
CA CYS A 197 36.56 -26.84 24.84
C CYS A 197 36.63 -28.36 25.04
N THR A 198 35.68 -29.11 24.47
CA THR A 198 35.66 -30.59 24.51
C THR A 198 36.83 -31.20 23.75
N ARG A 199 37.19 -30.65 22.58
CA ARG A 199 38.39 -31.10 21.82
C ARG A 199 39.69 -30.80 22.52
N ALA A 200 39.82 -29.63 23.17
CA ALA A 200 41.00 -29.29 23.96
C ALA A 200 41.15 -30.19 25.18
N HIS A 201 40.04 -30.54 25.85
CA HIS A 201 40.08 -31.46 27.00
C HIS A 201 40.43 -32.90 26.58
N GLN A 202 39.97 -33.37 25.44
CA GLN A 202 40.32 -34.68 24.90
C GLN A 202 41.80 -34.75 24.46
N ARG A 203 42.35 -33.67 23.90
CA ARG A 203 43.79 -33.59 23.56
C ARG A 203 44.67 -33.65 24.79
N ARG A 204 44.34 -32.92 25.88
CA ARG A 204 45.04 -32.99 27.15
C ARG A 204 45.01 -34.38 27.78
N LYS A 205 43.88 -35.08 27.74
CA LYS A 205 43.79 -36.46 28.25
C LYS A 205 44.65 -37.46 27.45
N LYS A 206 44.79 -37.28 26.12
CA LYS A 206 45.65 -38.16 25.29
C LYS A 206 47.14 -37.90 25.57
N SER A 207 47.56 -36.62 25.73
CA SER A 207 48.96 -36.28 26.02
C SER A 207 49.42 -36.82 27.38
N GLY A 208 48.60 -36.66 28.45
CA GLY A 208 48.91 -37.18 29.78
C GLY A 208 48.89 -38.72 29.93
N ARG A 209 48.39 -39.45 28.91
CA ARG A 209 48.43 -40.92 28.90
C ARG A 209 49.69 -41.44 28.22
N GLN A 210 50.32 -40.67 27.31
CA GLN A 210 51.59 -41.01 26.68
C GLN A 210 52.79 -40.74 27.57
N GLU A 211 52.70 -39.87 28.54
CA GLU A 211 53.76 -39.60 29.53
C GLU A 211 53.86 -40.62 30.67
N ARG A 212 52.91 -41.56 30.76
CA ARG A 212 52.87 -42.59 31.82
C ARG A 212 53.17 -44.01 31.35
N LEU A 213 53.60 -44.20 30.12
CA LEU A 213 54.13 -45.44 29.53
C LEU A 213 55.60 -45.26 29.22
#